data_e03364b21aa7684ff85d8bb294dcca1f
#
_entry.id   e03364b21aa7684ff85d8bb294dcca1f
#
_cell.length_a   1.000
_cell.length_b   1.000
_cell.length_c   1.000
_cell.angle_alpha   90.00
_cell.angle_beta   90.00
_cell.angle_gamma   90.00
#
_symmetry.space_group_name_H-M   'P 1'
#
loop_
_entity.id
_entity.type
_entity.pdbx_description
1 polymer ?
#
loop_
_entity_poly.entity_id
_entity_poly.type
_entity_poly.pdbx_seq_one_letter_code
_entity_poly.pdbx_strand_id
1 'polypeptide(L)'
;MTTPQILDWSARFGFGSPRPVDLIRNIFIHTTENAFGTPGENVANYQIRTETGSYHFLVDNAKLICENTDNWLTWSTGNKGNNIGLHISFVAYAHYTRAQWLEQRSMLDRGAWQVARWCRTHKIPPVFVDRHGLLRGERGISTHDAARVWGGTDHTDPGAGFPMDVFISLVKKHLAAANQPVKKEPSPMTAFHQITERFKSRVPGSSVTMRPIDALLNIDRHSWETRQRVADIEAKLDKLLENKEV
;
A
#
# COMPACT_ATOMS: atom_id res chain seq x y z
N MET A 1 8.02 -5.44 -0.28
CA MET A 1 6.54 -5.32 -0.42
C MET A 1 6.26 -3.91 -0.89
N THR A 2 5.44 -3.74 -1.92
CA THR A 2 5.05 -2.43 -2.42
C THR A 2 3.99 -1.82 -1.50
N THR A 3 4.10 -0.53 -1.22
CA THR A 3 3.05 0.23 -0.51
C THR A 3 1.78 0.23 -1.36
N PRO A 4 0.60 -0.12 -0.80
CA PRO A 4 -0.65 -0.04 -1.53
C PRO A 4 -0.96 1.38 -2.00
N GLN A 5 -1.69 1.50 -3.11
CA GLN A 5 -2.27 2.79 -3.50
C GLN A 5 -3.32 3.20 -2.46
N ILE A 6 -3.23 4.45 -2.01
CA ILE A 6 -4.20 5.05 -1.08
C ILE A 6 -4.79 6.29 -1.74
N LEU A 7 -6.12 6.36 -1.78
CA LEU A 7 -6.85 7.58 -2.09
C LEU A 7 -7.29 8.22 -0.77
N ASP A 8 -6.85 9.42 -0.49
CA ASP A 8 -7.27 10.16 0.69
C ASP A 8 -8.51 11.00 0.37
N TRP A 9 -9.64 10.57 0.90
CA TRP A 9 -10.94 11.25 0.81
C TRP A 9 -11.42 11.77 2.15
N SER A 10 -10.58 11.79 3.18
CA SER A 10 -10.96 12.18 4.54
C SER A 10 -11.58 13.57 4.62
N ALA A 11 -11.15 14.51 3.79
CA ALA A 11 -11.74 15.84 3.70
C ALA A 11 -13.16 15.88 3.11
N ARG A 12 -13.64 14.75 2.53
CA ARG A 12 -14.97 14.65 1.92
C ARG A 12 -16.03 14.08 2.87
N PHE A 13 -15.61 13.49 4.00
CA PHE A 13 -16.49 12.92 5.00
C PHE A 13 -16.73 13.95 6.10
N GLY A 14 -17.86 14.68 5.97
CA GLY A 14 -18.23 15.79 6.89
C GLY A 14 -19.03 15.37 8.12
N PHE A 15 -19.25 14.07 8.34
CA PHE A 15 -20.05 13.54 9.44
C PHE A 15 -19.22 12.63 10.36
N GLY A 16 -19.71 12.39 11.57
CA GLY A 16 -18.92 11.84 12.66
C GLY A 16 -18.49 12.95 13.64
N SER A 17 -17.43 12.74 14.38
CA SER A 17 -16.90 13.76 15.30
C SER A 17 -15.41 13.55 15.63
N PRO A 18 -14.70 14.58 16.08
CA PRO A 18 -13.34 14.40 16.63
C PRO A 18 -13.33 13.43 17.81
N ARG A 19 -12.27 12.62 17.89
CA ARG A 19 -12.05 11.64 18.95
C ARG A 19 -10.58 11.65 19.40
N PRO A 20 -10.30 11.62 20.73
CA PRO A 20 -8.95 11.42 21.23
C PRO A 20 -8.37 10.07 20.79
N VAL A 21 -7.14 10.04 20.29
CA VAL A 21 -6.48 8.82 19.78
C VAL A 21 -6.08 7.83 20.89
N ASP A 22 -5.96 8.29 22.13
CA ASP A 22 -5.67 7.46 23.30
C ASP A 22 -6.84 6.55 23.71
N LEU A 23 -8.07 6.84 23.23
CA LEU A 23 -9.21 5.97 23.36
C LEU A 23 -9.16 4.74 22.44
N ILE A 24 -8.32 4.73 21.44
CA ILE A 24 -8.21 3.64 20.47
C ILE A 24 -7.64 2.40 21.13
N ARG A 25 -8.41 1.30 21.10
CA ARG A 25 -8.08 0.03 21.71
C ARG A 25 -8.13 -1.16 20.75
N ASN A 26 -9.06 -1.12 19.79
CA ASN A 26 -9.37 -2.24 18.90
C ASN A 26 -9.43 -1.81 17.44
N ILE A 27 -9.31 -2.78 16.54
CA ILE A 27 -9.55 -2.61 15.11
C ILE A 27 -10.72 -3.53 14.77
N PHE A 28 -11.75 -2.99 14.09
CA PHE A 28 -12.94 -3.74 13.69
C PHE A 28 -12.94 -3.94 12.18
N ILE A 29 -13.14 -5.21 11.79
CA ILE A 29 -13.25 -5.63 10.40
C ILE A 29 -14.72 -5.63 10.01
N HIS A 30 -15.01 -5.07 8.84
CA HIS A 30 -16.35 -4.93 8.26
C HIS A 30 -16.39 -5.41 6.82
N THR A 31 -17.62 -5.55 6.29
CA THR A 31 -17.92 -5.60 4.85
C THR A 31 -18.92 -4.52 4.50
N THR A 32 -18.92 -4.12 3.23
CA THR A 32 -19.81 -3.04 2.72
C THR A 32 -21.12 -3.57 2.13
N GLU A 33 -21.33 -4.87 2.12
CA GLU A 33 -22.43 -5.55 1.46
C GLU A 33 -22.53 -5.22 -0.04
N ASN A 34 -21.38 -5.27 -0.72
CA ASN A 34 -21.23 -5.13 -2.16
C ASN A 34 -20.46 -6.32 -2.76
N ALA A 35 -20.63 -6.56 -4.05
CA ALA A 35 -19.89 -7.61 -4.75
C ALA A 35 -18.39 -7.30 -4.84
N PHE A 36 -17.55 -8.36 -4.83
CA PHE A 36 -16.15 -8.22 -5.20
C PHE A 36 -16.01 -7.54 -6.57
N GLY A 37 -15.04 -6.64 -6.71
CA GLY A 37 -14.82 -5.88 -7.92
C GLY A 37 -15.64 -4.58 -8.00
N THR A 38 -16.58 -4.33 -7.08
CA THR A 38 -17.20 -3.00 -6.96
C THR A 38 -16.13 -1.97 -6.61
N PRO A 39 -15.99 -0.86 -7.36
CA PRO A 39 -15.04 0.20 -7.01
C PRO A 39 -15.36 0.80 -5.64
N GLY A 40 -14.37 0.92 -4.77
CA GLY A 40 -14.54 1.49 -3.44
C GLY A 40 -15.05 2.94 -3.48
N GLU A 41 -14.71 3.69 -4.55
CA GLU A 41 -15.21 5.05 -4.76
C GLU A 41 -16.74 5.11 -4.89
N ASN A 42 -17.37 4.08 -5.44
CA ASN A 42 -18.83 4.02 -5.53
C ASN A 42 -19.45 3.90 -4.13
N VAL A 43 -18.86 3.07 -3.28
CA VAL A 43 -19.27 2.90 -1.88
C VAL A 43 -19.05 4.19 -1.09
N ALA A 44 -17.86 4.77 -1.16
CA ALA A 44 -17.53 6.03 -0.48
C ALA A 44 -18.43 7.19 -0.94
N ASN A 45 -18.70 7.32 -2.25
CA ASN A 45 -19.63 8.32 -2.77
C ASN A 45 -21.09 8.11 -2.26
N TYR A 46 -21.52 6.86 -2.13
CA TYR A 46 -22.82 6.54 -1.53
C TYR A 46 -22.86 6.99 -0.08
N GLN A 47 -21.87 6.64 0.72
CA GLN A 47 -21.78 7.02 2.14
C GLN A 47 -21.75 8.54 2.33
N ILE A 48 -20.95 9.27 1.53
CA ILE A 48 -20.89 10.74 1.56
C ILE A 48 -22.27 11.36 1.27
N ARG A 49 -23.00 10.81 0.29
CA ARG A 49 -24.30 11.35 -0.10
C ARG A 49 -25.42 11.05 0.91
N THR A 50 -25.35 9.88 1.56
CA THR A 50 -26.45 9.40 2.42
C THR A 50 -26.19 9.59 3.90
N GLU A 51 -24.94 9.79 4.30
CA GLU A 51 -24.47 9.87 5.70
C GLU A 51 -24.97 8.71 6.58
N THR A 52 -25.11 7.51 5.98
CA THR A 52 -25.67 6.34 6.68
C THR A 52 -24.62 5.49 7.39
N GLY A 53 -23.35 5.75 7.19
CA GLY A 53 -22.24 5.04 7.82
C GLY A 53 -20.90 5.48 7.23
N SER A 54 -19.82 5.25 7.97
CA SER A 54 -18.46 5.53 7.52
C SER A 54 -17.46 4.62 8.23
N TYR A 55 -16.28 4.51 7.64
CA TYR A 55 -15.15 3.78 8.20
C TYR A 55 -13.92 4.69 8.22
N HIS A 56 -12.78 4.20 8.72
CA HIS A 56 -11.50 4.88 8.53
C HIS A 56 -10.93 4.52 7.16
N PHE A 57 -11.08 3.24 6.75
CA PHE A 57 -10.63 2.79 5.44
C PHE A 57 -11.62 1.84 4.79
N LEU A 58 -11.82 2.02 3.48
CA LEU A 58 -12.34 0.99 2.58
C LEU A 58 -11.19 0.26 1.87
N VAL A 59 -11.41 -1.00 1.59
CA VAL A 59 -10.49 -1.86 0.83
C VAL A 59 -11.23 -2.47 -0.33
N ASP A 60 -10.84 -2.15 -1.55
CA ASP A 60 -11.33 -2.81 -2.75
C ASP A 60 -10.23 -3.68 -3.41
N ASN A 61 -10.53 -4.24 -4.60
CA ASN A 61 -9.60 -5.11 -5.33
C ASN A 61 -8.34 -4.37 -5.84
N ALA A 62 -8.31 -3.05 -5.85
CA ALA A 62 -7.22 -2.25 -6.42
C ALA A 62 -6.49 -1.39 -5.38
N LYS A 63 -7.20 -0.80 -4.42
CA LYS A 63 -6.67 0.27 -3.56
C LYS A 63 -7.28 0.30 -2.15
N LEU A 64 -6.76 1.21 -1.35
CA LEU A 64 -7.34 1.68 -0.10
C LEU A 64 -7.95 3.06 -0.30
N ILE A 65 -9.10 3.32 0.31
CA ILE A 65 -9.66 4.67 0.39
C ILE A 65 -9.68 5.06 1.87
N CYS A 66 -8.96 6.13 2.21
CA CYS A 66 -9.01 6.74 3.53
C CYS A 66 -10.25 7.62 3.58
N GLU A 67 -11.26 7.21 4.34
CA GLU A 67 -12.49 7.97 4.55
C GLU A 67 -12.37 8.93 5.73
N ASN A 68 -11.65 8.52 6.77
CA ASN A 68 -11.48 9.32 7.97
C ASN A 68 -10.09 9.08 8.59
N THR A 69 -9.58 10.08 9.26
CA THR A 69 -8.34 10.01 10.02
C THR A 69 -8.54 9.29 11.36
N ASP A 70 -7.45 8.79 11.96
CA ASP A 70 -7.51 8.00 13.20
C ASP A 70 -8.14 8.76 14.39
N ASN A 71 -8.02 10.09 14.40
CA ASN A 71 -8.60 10.96 15.43
C ASN A 71 -10.07 11.33 15.16
N TRP A 72 -10.76 10.59 14.28
CA TRP A 72 -12.16 10.79 13.96
C TRP A 72 -13.01 9.61 14.43
N LEU A 73 -14.17 9.88 15.04
CA LEU A 73 -15.17 8.88 15.36
C LEU A 73 -16.04 8.65 14.14
N THR A 74 -16.02 7.43 13.63
CA THR A 74 -16.79 7.00 12.46
C THR A 74 -18.11 6.33 12.88
N TRP A 75 -19.10 6.33 12.00
CA TRP A 75 -20.39 5.67 12.23
C TRP A 75 -20.35 4.25 11.67
N SER A 76 -19.69 3.34 12.40
CA SER A 76 -19.35 1.99 11.89
C SER A 76 -20.07 0.85 12.62
N THR A 77 -20.16 0.89 13.97
CA THR A 77 -20.76 -0.19 14.77
C THR A 77 -22.03 0.23 15.50
N GLY A 78 -22.36 1.51 15.49
CA GLY A 78 -23.56 2.03 16.18
C GLY A 78 -23.51 1.98 17.70
N ASN A 79 -22.37 1.66 18.31
CA ASN A 79 -22.23 1.46 19.76
C ASN A 79 -20.85 1.87 20.28
N LYS A 80 -20.45 1.34 21.45
CA LYS A 80 -19.14 1.58 22.07
C LYS A 80 -17.97 1.35 21.11
N GLY A 81 -18.10 0.45 20.12
CA GLY A 81 -17.07 0.19 19.11
C GLY A 81 -16.67 1.44 18.34
N ASN A 82 -17.60 2.36 18.06
CA ASN A 82 -17.27 3.63 17.38
C ASN A 82 -16.27 4.47 18.20
N ASN A 83 -16.40 4.47 19.52
CA ASN A 83 -15.53 5.29 20.38
C ASN A 83 -14.10 4.74 20.50
N ILE A 84 -13.96 3.41 20.55
CA ILE A 84 -12.68 2.73 20.85
C ILE A 84 -12.04 2.05 19.64
N GLY A 85 -12.70 2.09 18.48
CA GLY A 85 -12.31 1.32 17.32
C GLY A 85 -11.68 2.14 16.19
N LEU A 86 -10.72 1.55 15.51
CA LEU A 86 -10.43 1.87 14.13
C LEU A 86 -11.17 0.88 13.24
N HIS A 87 -11.76 1.34 12.17
CA HIS A 87 -12.70 0.56 11.35
C HIS A 87 -12.18 0.46 9.92
N ILE A 88 -12.07 -0.78 9.43
CA ILE A 88 -11.72 -1.09 8.05
C ILE A 88 -12.79 -1.96 7.43
N SER A 89 -13.31 -1.58 6.28
CA SER A 89 -14.37 -2.29 5.59
C SER A 89 -13.90 -2.79 4.23
N PHE A 90 -14.10 -4.07 3.98
CA PHE A 90 -13.83 -4.71 2.70
C PHE A 90 -15.05 -4.56 1.79
N VAL A 91 -14.81 -4.19 0.54
CA VAL A 91 -15.87 -4.15 -0.49
C VAL A 91 -16.21 -5.58 -0.88
N ALA A 92 -17.08 -6.18 -0.09
CA ALA A 92 -17.45 -7.59 -0.14
C ALA A 92 -18.82 -7.80 0.52
N TYR A 93 -19.43 -8.97 0.29
CA TYR A 93 -20.58 -9.45 1.05
C TYR A 93 -20.16 -10.29 2.26
N ALA A 94 -20.84 -10.15 3.38
CA ALA A 94 -20.60 -10.97 4.58
C ALA A 94 -20.91 -12.47 4.37
N HIS A 95 -21.77 -12.81 3.40
CA HIS A 95 -22.13 -14.20 3.09
C HIS A 95 -21.08 -14.94 2.25
N TYR A 96 -20.01 -14.27 1.79
CA TYR A 96 -18.98 -14.97 1.01
C TYR A 96 -18.30 -16.07 1.79
N THR A 97 -18.09 -17.21 1.15
CA THR A 97 -17.41 -18.37 1.71
C THR A 97 -15.92 -18.10 1.89
N ARG A 98 -15.27 -18.87 2.78
CA ARG A 98 -13.83 -18.81 2.96
C ARG A 98 -13.05 -19.02 1.64
N ALA A 99 -13.51 -19.91 0.76
CA ALA A 99 -12.86 -20.14 -0.53
C ALA A 99 -12.88 -18.88 -1.40
N GLN A 100 -14.03 -18.23 -1.51
CA GLN A 100 -14.20 -16.96 -2.25
C GLN A 100 -13.31 -15.84 -1.68
N TRP A 101 -13.22 -15.72 -0.36
CA TRP A 101 -12.31 -14.77 0.28
C TRP A 101 -10.84 -15.06 -0.03
N LEU A 102 -10.43 -16.34 -0.04
CA LEU A 102 -9.05 -16.72 -0.32
C LEU A 102 -8.63 -16.50 -1.78
N GLU A 103 -9.58 -16.36 -2.70
CA GLU A 103 -9.31 -15.90 -4.06
C GLU A 103 -8.96 -14.40 -4.11
N GLN A 104 -9.39 -13.62 -3.11
CA GLN A 104 -9.13 -12.18 -3.01
C GLN A 104 -7.85 -11.86 -2.22
N ARG A 105 -6.77 -12.62 -2.42
CA ARG A 105 -5.52 -12.50 -1.64
C ARG A 105 -4.93 -11.10 -1.64
N SER A 106 -4.96 -10.40 -2.76
CA SER A 106 -4.43 -9.03 -2.85
C SER A 106 -5.28 -8.03 -2.07
N MET A 107 -6.59 -8.21 -1.99
CA MET A 107 -7.48 -7.39 -1.16
C MET A 107 -7.19 -7.66 0.33
N LEU A 108 -7.10 -8.93 0.74
CA LEU A 108 -6.75 -9.31 2.11
C LEU A 108 -5.37 -8.77 2.52
N ASP A 109 -4.37 -8.91 1.66
CA ASP A 109 -3.00 -8.41 1.92
C ASP A 109 -2.96 -6.89 2.08
N ARG A 110 -3.72 -6.16 1.26
CA ARG A 110 -3.84 -4.70 1.31
C ARG A 110 -4.50 -4.22 2.59
N GLY A 111 -5.60 -4.86 3.00
CA GLY A 111 -6.26 -4.57 4.28
C GLY A 111 -5.34 -4.91 5.47
N ALA A 112 -4.63 -6.03 5.41
CA ALA A 112 -3.68 -6.44 6.44
C ALA A 112 -2.50 -5.45 6.57
N TRP A 113 -2.04 -4.87 5.47
CA TRP A 113 -1.02 -3.82 5.49
C TRP A 113 -1.47 -2.59 6.29
N GLN A 114 -2.71 -2.13 6.06
CA GLN A 114 -3.26 -0.99 6.81
C GLN A 114 -3.46 -1.33 8.29
N VAL A 115 -3.99 -2.51 8.59
CA VAL A 115 -4.17 -2.99 9.97
C VAL A 115 -2.82 -3.11 10.69
N ALA A 116 -1.77 -3.58 10.02
CA ALA A 116 -0.43 -3.65 10.58
C ALA A 116 0.12 -2.24 10.92
N ARG A 117 -0.15 -1.24 10.07
CA ARG A 117 0.21 0.16 10.39
C ARG A 117 -0.46 0.61 11.68
N TRP A 118 -1.76 0.37 11.84
CA TRP A 118 -2.50 0.70 13.05
C TRP A 118 -2.01 -0.06 14.29
N CYS A 119 -1.75 -1.36 14.14
CA CYS A 119 -1.17 -2.16 15.23
C CYS A 119 0.13 -1.55 15.75
N ARG A 120 1.00 -1.08 14.85
CA ARG A 120 2.27 -0.42 15.21
C ARG A 120 2.04 0.95 15.82
N THR A 121 1.22 1.80 15.19
CA THR A 121 1.00 3.19 15.60
C THR A 121 0.32 3.26 16.96
N HIS A 122 -0.73 2.46 17.17
CA HIS A 122 -1.54 2.49 18.39
C HIS A 122 -1.19 1.38 19.38
N LYS A 123 -0.11 0.62 19.12
CA LYS A 123 0.35 -0.50 19.97
C LYS A 123 -0.77 -1.53 20.23
N ILE A 124 -1.58 -1.85 19.21
CA ILE A 124 -2.65 -2.84 19.28
C ILE A 124 -2.06 -4.22 18.96
N PRO A 125 -2.24 -5.23 19.83
CA PRO A 125 -1.76 -6.58 19.55
C PRO A 125 -2.40 -7.16 18.26
N PRO A 126 -1.62 -7.82 17.38
CA PRO A 126 -2.15 -8.45 16.17
C PRO A 126 -2.74 -9.83 16.49
N VAL A 127 -3.78 -9.84 17.31
CA VAL A 127 -4.51 -11.04 17.76
C VAL A 127 -6.01 -10.81 17.57
N PHE A 128 -6.75 -11.89 17.30
CA PHE A 128 -8.19 -11.85 17.25
C PHE A 128 -8.78 -11.74 18.67
N VAL A 129 -9.75 -10.85 18.83
CA VAL A 129 -10.50 -10.64 20.06
C VAL A 129 -11.97 -10.90 19.76
N ASP A 130 -12.53 -11.94 20.35
CA ASP A 130 -13.94 -12.30 20.25
C ASP A 130 -14.83 -11.41 21.13
N ARG A 131 -16.14 -11.69 21.14
CA ARG A 131 -17.11 -10.97 21.97
C ARG A 131 -16.81 -11.02 23.47
N HIS A 132 -16.28 -12.14 23.96
CA HIS A 132 -15.93 -12.29 25.38
C HIS A 132 -14.67 -11.49 25.72
N GLY A 133 -13.68 -11.50 24.85
CA GLY A 133 -12.50 -10.67 24.99
C GLY A 133 -12.83 -9.17 24.96
N LEU A 134 -13.76 -8.74 24.09
CA LEU A 134 -14.23 -7.35 24.06
C LEU A 134 -14.91 -6.95 25.38
N LEU A 135 -15.72 -7.83 25.99
CA LEU A 135 -16.32 -7.59 27.32
C LEU A 135 -15.27 -7.45 28.42
N ARG A 136 -14.21 -8.23 28.37
CA ARG A 136 -13.07 -8.13 29.31
C ARG A 136 -12.16 -6.92 29.04
N GLY A 137 -12.40 -6.18 27.96
CA GLY A 137 -11.61 -5.00 27.57
C GLY A 137 -10.29 -5.35 26.91
N GLU A 138 -10.15 -6.54 26.33
CA GLU A 138 -8.96 -6.97 25.61
C GLU A 138 -8.73 -6.11 24.36
N ARG A 139 -7.46 -5.89 24.05
CA ARG A 139 -7.04 -5.09 22.88
C ARG A 139 -6.66 -6.03 21.73
N GLY A 140 -7.08 -5.70 20.52
CA GLY A 140 -6.74 -6.49 19.34
C GLY A 140 -7.62 -6.19 18.14
N ILE A 141 -7.65 -7.15 17.22
CA ILE A 141 -8.44 -7.11 15.99
C ILE A 141 -9.73 -7.87 16.25
N SER A 142 -10.87 -7.28 15.93
CA SER A 142 -12.19 -7.86 16.18
C SER A 142 -13.08 -7.68 14.94
N THR A 143 -14.34 -7.97 15.05
CA THR A 143 -15.34 -7.87 13.98
C THR A 143 -16.56 -7.06 14.42
N HIS A 144 -17.34 -6.57 13.45
CA HIS A 144 -18.63 -5.94 13.76
C HIS A 144 -19.55 -6.94 14.48
N ASP A 145 -19.60 -8.21 14.03
CA ASP A 145 -20.38 -9.25 14.72
C ASP A 145 -20.00 -9.38 16.21
N ALA A 146 -18.71 -9.33 16.54
CA ALA A 146 -18.26 -9.41 17.93
C ALA A 146 -18.70 -8.15 18.73
N ALA A 147 -18.74 -6.96 18.10
CA ALA A 147 -19.14 -5.71 18.74
C ALA A 147 -20.64 -5.68 19.11
N ARG A 148 -21.47 -6.58 18.59
CA ARG A 148 -22.88 -6.74 18.98
C ARG A 148 -23.05 -6.99 20.48
N VAL A 149 -21.99 -7.44 21.16
CA VAL A 149 -22.00 -7.66 22.62
C VAL A 149 -22.36 -6.41 23.41
N TRP A 150 -22.20 -5.24 22.83
CA TRP A 150 -22.58 -3.93 23.44
C TRP A 150 -23.97 -3.43 23.02
N GLY A 151 -24.72 -4.20 22.23
CA GLY A 151 -26.00 -3.79 21.66
C GLY A 151 -25.86 -2.75 20.56
N GLY A 152 -26.98 -2.17 20.15
CA GLY A 152 -27.02 -1.07 19.17
C GLY A 152 -26.80 -1.48 17.72
N THR A 153 -26.57 -2.76 17.44
CA THR A 153 -26.38 -3.30 16.08
C THR A 153 -26.75 -4.78 16.03
N ASP A 154 -27.25 -5.25 14.90
CA ASP A 154 -27.53 -6.66 14.59
C ASP A 154 -26.65 -7.21 13.46
N HIS A 155 -25.72 -6.41 12.96
CA HIS A 155 -24.82 -6.73 11.87
C HIS A 155 -23.88 -7.89 12.21
N THR A 156 -23.66 -8.81 11.27
CA THR A 156 -22.87 -10.04 11.43
C THR A 156 -21.59 -10.04 10.59
N ASP A 157 -21.27 -8.91 9.97
CA ASP A 157 -20.09 -8.77 9.15
C ASP A 157 -18.76 -8.85 9.96
N PRO A 158 -17.70 -9.30 9.32
CA PRO A 158 -17.50 -9.68 7.92
C PRO A 158 -18.00 -11.09 7.57
N GLY A 159 -18.78 -11.73 8.44
CA GLY A 159 -19.34 -13.06 8.24
C GLY A 159 -18.37 -14.21 8.57
N ALA A 160 -18.96 -15.42 8.73
CA ALA A 160 -18.23 -16.61 9.14
C ALA A 160 -17.19 -17.10 8.10
N GLY A 161 -17.35 -16.70 6.84
CA GLY A 161 -16.41 -17.06 5.78
C GLY A 161 -15.12 -16.22 5.76
N PHE A 162 -15.06 -15.10 6.48
CA PHE A 162 -13.86 -14.27 6.51
C PHE A 162 -12.69 -15.03 7.14
N PRO A 163 -11.54 -15.17 6.43
CA PRO A 163 -10.42 -16.00 6.88
C PRO A 163 -9.56 -15.27 7.92
N MET A 164 -10.07 -15.05 9.12
CA MET A 164 -9.43 -14.25 10.17
C MET A 164 -8.04 -14.76 10.53
N ASP A 165 -7.82 -16.06 10.53
CA ASP A 165 -6.52 -16.70 10.80
C ASP A 165 -5.46 -16.31 9.74
N VAL A 166 -5.84 -16.38 8.47
CA VAL A 166 -4.99 -15.95 7.34
C VAL A 166 -4.76 -14.45 7.39
N PHE A 167 -5.81 -13.67 7.66
CA PHE A 167 -5.72 -12.23 7.75
C PHE A 167 -4.74 -11.78 8.86
N ILE A 168 -4.85 -12.34 10.05
CA ILE A 168 -3.91 -12.06 11.16
C ILE A 168 -2.47 -12.47 10.80
N SER A 169 -2.30 -13.58 10.10
CA SER A 169 -0.98 -14.01 9.63
C SER A 169 -0.37 -12.98 8.66
N LEU A 170 -1.18 -12.41 7.76
CA LEU A 170 -0.75 -11.34 6.87
C LEU A 170 -0.40 -10.07 7.65
N VAL A 171 -1.20 -9.67 8.65
CA VAL A 171 -0.90 -8.53 9.53
C VAL A 171 0.46 -8.70 10.21
N LYS A 172 0.71 -9.88 10.82
CA LYS A 172 1.99 -10.21 11.46
C LYS A 172 3.16 -10.15 10.48
N LYS A 173 2.96 -10.64 9.24
CA LYS A 173 3.96 -10.58 8.18
C LYS A 173 4.33 -9.14 7.82
N HIS A 174 3.36 -8.23 7.69
CA HIS A 174 3.60 -6.82 7.45
C HIS A 174 4.30 -6.13 8.62
N LEU A 175 3.96 -6.47 9.86
CA LEU A 175 4.66 -5.96 11.05
C LEU A 175 6.12 -6.41 11.08
N ALA A 176 6.40 -7.68 10.81
CA ALA A 176 7.76 -8.20 10.76
C ALA A 176 8.58 -7.52 9.66
N ALA A 177 7.99 -7.31 8.48
CA ALA A 177 8.66 -6.62 7.37
C ALA A 177 8.99 -5.16 7.70
N ALA A 178 8.12 -4.47 8.43
CA ALA A 178 8.34 -3.09 8.85
C ALA A 178 9.42 -2.95 9.94
N ASN A 179 9.68 -4.01 10.71
CA ASN A 179 10.71 -4.06 11.73
C ASN A 179 12.08 -4.54 11.19
N GLN A 180 12.15 -5.01 9.95
CA GLN A 180 13.44 -5.30 9.35
C GLN A 180 14.19 -3.98 9.12
N PRO A 181 15.50 -3.93 9.45
CA PRO A 181 16.27 -2.77 9.12
C PRO A 181 16.14 -2.56 7.62
N VAL A 182 15.66 -1.40 7.22
CA VAL A 182 15.69 -0.97 5.81
C VAL A 182 17.11 -1.26 5.37
N LYS A 183 17.31 -2.15 4.38
CA LYS A 183 18.60 -2.21 3.69
C LYS A 183 18.84 -0.78 3.28
N LYS A 184 19.77 -0.12 4.01
CA LYS A 184 20.16 1.26 3.69
C LYS A 184 20.50 1.21 2.22
N GLU A 185 19.72 1.86 1.38
CA GLU A 185 20.26 2.26 0.09
C GLU A 185 21.58 2.95 0.39
N PRO A 186 22.62 2.70 -0.38
CA PRO A 186 23.90 3.32 -0.14
C PRO A 186 23.65 4.80 0.06
N SER A 187 24.13 5.36 1.17
CA SER A 187 23.98 6.79 1.45
C SER A 187 24.40 7.56 0.20
N PRO A 188 23.92 8.77 -0.05
CA PRO A 188 24.40 9.57 -1.18
C PRO A 188 25.92 9.65 -1.23
N MET A 189 26.58 9.61 -0.08
CA MET A 189 28.04 9.54 0.06
C MET A 189 28.63 8.20 -0.41
N THR A 190 27.92 7.06 -0.19
CA THR A 190 28.34 5.73 -0.66
C THR A 190 28.12 5.61 -2.17
N ALA A 191 27.00 6.13 -2.67
CA ALA A 191 26.73 6.19 -4.11
C ALA A 191 27.76 7.11 -4.82
N PHE A 192 28.08 8.25 -4.24
CA PHE A 192 29.13 9.14 -4.73
C PHE A 192 30.51 8.46 -4.73
N HIS A 193 30.85 7.70 -3.69
CA HIS A 193 32.09 6.93 -3.62
C HIS A 193 32.17 5.88 -4.74
N GLN A 194 31.08 5.15 -4.97
CA GLN A 194 31.01 4.16 -6.06
C GLN A 194 31.16 4.78 -7.46
N ILE A 195 30.69 6.02 -7.67
CA ILE A 195 30.84 6.74 -8.95
C ILE A 195 32.25 7.31 -9.11
N THR A 196 32.93 7.63 -8.01
CA THR A 196 34.27 8.26 -8.03
C THR A 196 35.44 7.25 -7.89
N GLU A 197 35.17 6.02 -7.45
CA GLU A 197 36.18 4.98 -7.33
C GLU A 197 36.68 4.56 -8.72
N ARG A 198 37.99 4.31 -8.83
CA ARG A 198 38.62 3.95 -10.13
C ARG A 198 38.55 2.43 -10.35
N PHE A 199 37.99 2.03 -11.47
CA PHE A 199 37.87 0.66 -11.89
C PHE A 199 38.81 0.37 -13.07
N LYS A 200 39.38 -0.84 -13.10
CA LYS A 200 40.22 -1.32 -14.22
C LYS A 200 39.32 -1.55 -15.44
N SER A 201 39.83 -1.13 -16.61
CA SER A 201 39.17 -1.41 -17.89
C SER A 201 38.94 -2.92 -18.08
N ARG A 202 37.77 -3.29 -18.62
CA ARG A 202 37.44 -4.66 -19.02
C ARG A 202 37.92 -5.01 -20.43
N VAL A 203 38.55 -4.07 -21.14
CA VAL A 203 39.12 -4.31 -22.47
C VAL A 203 40.36 -5.20 -22.31
N PRO A 204 40.42 -6.37 -22.98
CA PRO A 204 41.59 -7.24 -22.93
C PRO A 204 42.89 -6.49 -23.32
N GLY A 205 43.92 -6.63 -22.48
CA GLY A 205 45.21 -5.96 -22.69
C GLY A 205 45.29 -4.50 -22.23
N SER A 206 44.21 -3.90 -21.77
CA SER A 206 44.18 -2.52 -21.27
C SER A 206 44.67 -2.44 -19.82
N SER A 207 45.62 -1.52 -19.55
CA SER A 207 46.06 -1.14 -18.20
C SER A 207 45.29 0.09 -17.64
N VAL A 208 44.33 0.62 -18.38
CA VAL A 208 43.61 1.85 -18.03
C VAL A 208 42.70 1.61 -16.84
N THR A 209 42.76 2.52 -15.87
CA THR A 209 41.79 2.64 -14.77
C THR A 209 41.05 3.95 -14.89
N MET A 210 39.72 3.93 -14.74
CA MET A 210 38.90 5.12 -14.82
C MET A 210 37.74 5.07 -13.82
N ARG A 211 37.19 6.22 -13.46
CA ARG A 211 35.98 6.30 -12.68
C ARG A 211 34.77 6.03 -13.59
N PRO A 212 33.64 5.48 -13.09
CA PRO A 212 32.46 5.26 -13.90
C PRO A 212 31.97 6.52 -14.61
N ILE A 213 32.05 7.66 -13.96
CA ILE A 213 31.67 8.96 -14.56
C ILE A 213 32.59 9.32 -15.76
N ASP A 214 33.88 9.07 -15.64
CA ASP A 214 34.84 9.33 -16.74
C ASP A 214 34.58 8.37 -17.92
N ALA A 215 34.16 7.12 -17.62
CA ALA A 215 33.79 6.14 -18.64
C ALA A 215 32.54 6.60 -19.40
N LEU A 216 31.52 7.11 -18.73
CA LEU A 216 30.32 7.65 -19.35
C LEU A 216 30.62 8.85 -20.25
N LEU A 217 31.42 9.80 -19.77
CA LEU A 217 31.86 10.95 -20.55
C LEU A 217 32.70 10.55 -21.79
N ASN A 218 33.51 9.51 -21.67
CA ASN A 218 34.26 8.98 -22.82
C ASN A 218 33.33 8.30 -23.83
N ILE A 219 32.31 7.57 -23.39
CA ILE A 219 31.31 6.97 -24.29
C ILE A 219 30.56 8.08 -25.06
N ASP A 220 30.15 9.14 -24.39
CA ASP A 220 29.50 10.27 -25.04
C ASP A 220 30.39 10.94 -26.09
N ARG A 221 31.67 11.21 -25.75
CA ARG A 221 32.65 11.75 -26.70
C ARG A 221 32.88 10.84 -27.90
N HIS A 222 33.07 9.53 -27.69
CA HIS A 222 33.23 8.59 -28.77
C HIS A 222 32.00 8.43 -29.65
N SER A 223 30.82 8.53 -29.06
CA SER A 223 29.54 8.54 -29.80
C SER A 223 29.46 9.77 -30.70
N TRP A 224 29.85 10.94 -30.19
CA TRP A 224 29.88 12.17 -30.97
C TRP A 224 30.92 12.10 -32.10
N GLU A 225 32.16 11.69 -31.81
CA GLU A 225 33.23 11.50 -32.81
C GLU A 225 32.84 10.50 -33.91
N THR A 226 32.12 9.43 -33.52
CA THR A 226 31.63 8.42 -34.47
C THR A 226 30.56 9.02 -35.39
N ARG A 227 29.64 9.80 -34.89
CA ARG A 227 28.64 10.50 -35.71
C ARG A 227 29.28 11.46 -36.71
N GLN A 228 30.32 12.20 -36.30
CA GLN A 228 31.06 13.09 -37.21
C GLN A 228 31.72 12.30 -38.33
N ARG A 229 32.38 11.17 -38.02
CA ARG A 229 33.03 10.29 -39.04
C ARG A 229 32.01 9.69 -40.01
N VAL A 230 30.81 9.32 -39.51
CA VAL A 230 29.75 8.81 -40.37
C VAL A 230 29.30 9.91 -41.34
N ALA A 231 29.03 11.12 -40.83
CA ALA A 231 28.64 12.25 -41.66
C ALA A 231 29.70 12.61 -42.74
N ASP A 232 31.01 12.55 -42.39
CA ASP A 232 32.11 12.74 -43.33
C ASP A 232 32.17 11.65 -44.41
N ILE A 233 31.85 10.39 -44.03
CA ILE A 233 31.78 9.27 -44.99
C ILE A 233 30.58 9.46 -45.92
N GLU A 234 29.42 9.81 -45.40
CA GLU A 234 28.23 10.11 -46.20
C GLU A 234 28.49 11.21 -47.20
N ALA A 235 29.07 12.34 -46.79
CA ALA A 235 29.38 13.44 -47.67
C ALA A 235 30.40 13.06 -48.76
N LYS A 236 31.35 12.15 -48.46
CA LYS A 236 32.30 11.64 -49.47
C LYS A 236 31.60 10.70 -50.46
N LEU A 237 30.67 9.89 -49.95
CA LEU A 237 29.91 8.93 -50.77
C LEU A 237 29.01 9.70 -51.78
N ASP A 238 28.34 10.73 -51.32
CA ASP A 238 27.50 11.57 -52.17
C ASP A 238 28.33 12.22 -53.30
N LYS A 239 29.48 12.77 -52.99
CA LYS A 239 30.40 13.32 -54.02
C LYS A 239 30.91 12.26 -55.02
N LEU A 240 31.11 11.03 -54.60
CA LEU A 240 31.52 9.93 -55.49
C LEU A 240 30.35 9.45 -56.37
N LEU A 241 29.14 9.52 -55.91
CA LEU A 241 27.92 9.20 -56.67
C LEU A 241 27.67 10.28 -57.72
N GLU A 242 27.71 11.58 -57.35
CA GLU A 242 27.59 12.71 -58.29
C GLU A 242 28.60 12.64 -59.43
N ASN A 243 29.85 12.23 -59.16
CA ASN A 243 30.89 12.08 -60.18
C ASN A 243 30.78 10.86 -61.10
N LYS A 244 29.79 9.97 -60.85
CA LYS A 244 29.52 8.80 -61.70
C LYS A 244 28.35 8.98 -62.63
N GLU A 245 27.61 10.06 -62.52
CA GLU A 245 26.47 10.43 -63.39
C GLU A 245 26.87 11.36 -64.54
N VAL A 246 28.18 11.60 -64.78
CA VAL A 246 28.77 12.26 -65.91
C VAL A 246 29.54 11.22 -66.71
#